data_202d5899fe65702f45df892fee68d1a9
#
_entry.id   202d5899fe65702f45df892fee68d1a9
#
_cell.length_a   1.000
_cell.length_b   1.000
_cell.length_c   1.000
_cell.angle_alpha   90.00
_cell.angle_beta   90.00
_cell.angle_gamma   90.00
#
_symmetry.space_group_name_H-M   'P 1'
#
loop_
_entity.id
_entity.type
_entity.pdbx_description
1 polymer ?
#
loop_
_entity_poly.entity_id
_entity_poly.type
_entity_poly.pdbx_seq_one_letter_code
_entity_poly.pdbx_strand_id
1 'polypeptide(L)'
;MVTKAQVAKAVAKDMADQVENLEPPVQQESKPVSMYPELGEVEAKRVRAAKETFDNTIQYLKALRDSQHDSEVQRMFSVAITHAETASMWAVKAITWRG
;
A
#
# COMPACT_ATOMS: atom_id res chain seq x y z
N MET A 1 -13.55 -16.12 -19.24
CA MET A 1 -12.14 -16.04 -18.77
C MET A 1 -11.72 -14.57 -18.71
N VAL A 2 -11.21 -14.15 -17.59
CA VAL A 2 -10.82 -12.77 -17.39
C VAL A 2 -9.45 -12.53 -18.02
N THR A 3 -9.31 -11.47 -18.80
CA THR A 3 -8.04 -11.13 -19.44
C THR A 3 -7.12 -10.43 -18.45
N LYS A 4 -5.81 -10.43 -18.73
CA LYS A 4 -4.84 -9.69 -17.91
C LYS A 4 -5.18 -8.21 -17.82
N ALA A 5 -5.65 -7.64 -18.92
CA ALA A 5 -6.04 -6.23 -18.94
C ALA A 5 -7.23 -5.95 -18.02
N GLN A 6 -8.18 -6.87 -17.95
CA GLN A 6 -9.34 -6.72 -17.08
C GLN A 6 -8.94 -6.82 -15.61
N VAL A 7 -8.04 -7.73 -15.27
CA VAL A 7 -7.53 -7.87 -13.91
C VAL A 7 -6.77 -6.62 -13.49
N ALA A 8 -5.87 -6.14 -14.33
CA ALA A 8 -5.11 -4.93 -14.03
C ALA A 8 -6.01 -3.71 -13.85
N LYS A 9 -7.03 -3.60 -14.68
CA LYS A 9 -7.99 -2.49 -14.60
C LYS A 9 -8.79 -2.54 -13.31
N ALA A 10 -9.23 -3.73 -12.90
CA ALA A 10 -9.98 -3.91 -11.66
C ALA A 10 -9.11 -3.57 -10.44
N VAL A 11 -7.86 -4.00 -10.43
CA VAL A 11 -6.92 -3.69 -9.33
C VAL A 11 -6.66 -2.19 -9.27
N ALA A 12 -6.46 -1.55 -10.41
CA ALA A 12 -6.23 -0.10 -10.46
C ALA A 12 -7.45 0.67 -9.94
N LYS A 13 -8.64 0.22 -10.27
CA LYS A 13 -9.87 0.84 -9.78
C LYS A 13 -10.00 0.70 -8.27
N ASP A 14 -9.72 -0.48 -7.73
CA ASP A 14 -9.79 -0.70 -6.27
C ASP A 14 -8.80 0.19 -5.54
N MET A 15 -7.60 0.36 -6.07
CA MET A 15 -6.61 1.24 -5.49
C MET A 15 -7.05 2.70 -5.54
N ALA A 16 -7.66 3.12 -6.64
CA ALA A 16 -8.18 4.48 -6.78
C ALA A 16 -9.31 4.74 -5.79
N ASP A 17 -10.22 3.77 -5.62
CA ASP A 17 -11.31 3.89 -4.66
C ASP A 17 -10.77 3.97 -3.23
N GLN A 18 -9.73 3.21 -2.91
CA GLN A 18 -9.08 3.29 -1.61
C GLN A 18 -8.48 4.67 -1.36
N VAL A 19 -7.83 5.25 -2.37
CA VAL A 19 -7.25 6.59 -2.26
C VAL A 19 -8.33 7.62 -2.00
N GLU A 20 -9.45 7.54 -2.67
CA GLU A 20 -10.58 8.45 -2.44
C GLU A 20 -11.12 8.32 -1.02
N ASN A 21 -11.19 7.10 -0.50
CA ASN A 21 -11.65 6.84 0.86
C ASN A 21 -10.65 7.26 1.92
N LEU A 22 -9.39 7.49 1.55
CA LEU A 22 -8.33 7.84 2.48
C LEU A 22 -8.26 9.32 2.80
N GLU A 23 -9.02 10.14 2.10
CA GLU A 23 -9.14 11.55 2.41
C GLU A 23 -10.52 11.80 3.00
N PRO A 24 -10.73 11.47 4.27
CA PRO A 24 -12.03 11.67 4.88
C PRO A 24 -12.34 13.16 5.03
N PRO A 25 -13.60 13.48 5.14
CA PRO A 25 -14.01 14.86 5.40
C PRO A 25 -13.29 15.44 6.59
N VAL A 26 -13.01 16.71 6.53
CA VAL A 26 -12.14 17.38 7.48
C VAL A 26 -12.76 17.52 8.88
N GLN A 27 -14.00 17.23 9.04
CA GLN A 27 -14.69 17.37 10.32
C GLN A 27 -14.29 16.36 11.38
N GLN A 28 -13.16 15.74 11.23
CA GLN A 28 -12.64 14.84 12.24
C GLN A 28 -12.35 15.60 13.53
N GLU A 29 -13.09 15.24 14.55
CA GLU A 29 -12.96 15.86 15.85
C GLU A 29 -11.91 15.20 16.73
N SER A 30 -11.59 13.96 16.43
CA SER A 30 -10.68 13.19 17.25
C SER A 30 -9.27 13.79 17.23
N LYS A 31 -8.68 13.83 18.38
CA LYS A 31 -7.30 14.26 18.49
C LYS A 31 -6.41 13.27 17.77
N PRO A 32 -5.40 13.75 17.03
CA PRO A 32 -4.50 12.84 16.36
C PRO A 32 -3.72 12.02 17.39
N VAL A 33 -3.84 10.70 17.25
CA VAL A 33 -3.01 9.79 18.00
C VAL A 33 -1.96 9.31 17.01
N SER A 34 -0.82 9.96 17.02
CA SER A 34 0.23 9.67 16.06
C SER A 34 1.51 9.24 16.76
N MET A 35 2.19 8.27 16.20
CA MET A 35 3.54 7.91 16.61
C MET A 35 4.55 8.98 16.19
N TYR A 36 4.14 9.88 15.34
CA TYR A 36 4.98 10.95 14.81
C TYR A 36 4.38 12.28 15.25
N PRO A 37 4.72 12.76 16.47
CA PRO A 37 4.08 13.95 17.04
C PRO A 37 4.19 15.20 16.18
N GLU A 38 5.21 15.27 15.31
CA GLU A 38 5.43 16.40 14.42
C GLU A 38 4.57 16.35 13.16
N LEU A 39 3.82 15.25 12.95
CA LEU A 39 2.96 15.12 11.78
C LEU A 39 1.55 15.63 12.08
N GLY A 40 0.94 16.28 11.09
CA GLY A 40 -0.45 16.62 11.14
C GLY A 40 -1.33 15.38 11.01
N GLU A 41 -2.60 15.54 11.33
CA GLU A 41 -3.56 14.44 11.26
C GLU A 41 -3.70 13.86 9.87
N VAL A 42 -3.72 14.71 8.85
CA VAL A 42 -3.84 14.26 7.46
C VAL A 42 -2.63 13.42 7.06
N GLU A 43 -1.43 13.88 7.44
CA GLU A 43 -0.20 13.15 7.12
C GLU A 43 -0.16 11.80 7.82
N ALA A 44 -0.57 11.75 9.09
CA ALA A 44 -0.63 10.50 9.84
C ALA A 44 -1.59 9.50 9.19
N LYS A 45 -2.72 9.97 8.70
CA LYS A 45 -3.68 9.13 7.99
C LYS A 45 -3.10 8.61 6.68
N ARG A 46 -2.39 9.47 5.96
CA ARG A 46 -1.74 9.07 4.71
C ARG A 46 -0.67 8.01 4.93
N VAL A 47 0.10 8.14 6.00
CA VAL A 47 1.10 7.13 6.36
C VAL A 47 0.42 5.78 6.65
N ARG A 48 -0.61 5.77 7.48
CA ARG A 48 -1.34 4.53 7.78
C ARG A 48 -1.93 3.91 6.54
N ALA A 49 -2.52 4.73 5.68
CA ALA A 49 -3.14 4.27 4.44
C ALA A 49 -2.12 3.68 3.48
N ALA A 50 -0.97 4.34 3.34
CA ALA A 50 0.10 3.83 2.50
C ALA A 50 0.61 2.49 3.01
N LYS A 51 0.86 2.39 4.32
CA LYS A 51 1.31 1.14 4.92
C LYS A 51 0.31 0.02 4.71
N GLU A 52 -0.96 0.28 4.93
CA GLU A 52 -2.01 -0.71 4.74
C GLU A 52 -2.09 -1.17 3.29
N THR A 53 -2.03 -0.25 2.35
CA THR A 53 -2.09 -0.57 0.93
C THR A 53 -0.91 -1.46 0.52
N PHE A 54 0.30 -1.12 0.96
CA PHE A 54 1.48 -1.93 0.66
C PHE A 54 1.42 -3.28 1.36
N ASP A 55 0.96 -3.32 2.61
CA ASP A 55 0.82 -4.59 3.33
C ASP A 55 -0.15 -5.53 2.62
N ASN A 56 -1.27 -5.02 2.15
CA ASN A 56 -2.24 -5.82 1.41
C ASN A 56 -1.63 -6.35 0.11
N THR A 57 -0.88 -5.51 -0.59
CA THR A 57 -0.20 -5.91 -1.81
C THR A 57 0.83 -7.00 -1.52
N ILE A 58 1.63 -6.82 -0.47
CA ILE A 58 2.65 -7.79 -0.09
C ILE A 58 2.02 -9.13 0.30
N GLN A 59 0.93 -9.12 1.05
CA GLN A 59 0.22 -10.35 1.42
C GLN A 59 -0.31 -11.07 0.19
N TYR A 60 -0.83 -10.32 -0.78
CA TYR A 60 -1.28 -10.89 -2.03
C TYR A 60 -0.14 -11.56 -2.80
N LEU A 61 1.00 -10.87 -2.89
CA LEU A 61 2.19 -11.42 -3.57
C LEU A 61 2.71 -12.67 -2.86
N LYS A 62 2.68 -12.69 -1.53
CA LYS A 62 3.08 -13.87 -0.76
C LYS A 62 2.16 -15.05 -1.05
N ALA A 63 0.87 -14.81 -1.12
CA ALA A 63 -0.11 -15.86 -1.44
C ALA A 63 0.15 -16.42 -2.85
N LEU A 64 0.42 -15.56 -3.81
CA LEU A 64 0.74 -15.99 -5.17
C LEU A 64 2.03 -16.81 -5.19
N ARG A 65 3.06 -16.35 -4.49
CA ARG A 65 4.33 -17.08 -4.40
C ARG A 65 4.12 -18.48 -3.83
N ASP A 66 3.37 -18.56 -2.74
CA ASP A 66 3.17 -19.84 -2.04
C ASP A 66 2.33 -20.82 -2.86
N SER A 67 1.57 -20.32 -3.83
CA SER A 67 0.77 -21.16 -4.72
C SER A 67 1.56 -21.70 -5.91
N GLN A 68 2.78 -21.27 -6.12
CA GLN A 68 3.59 -21.67 -7.26
C GLN A 68 4.41 -22.92 -6.94
N HIS A 69 4.60 -23.75 -7.96
CA HIS A 69 5.45 -24.94 -7.85
C HIS A 69 6.84 -24.74 -8.44
N ASP A 70 7.00 -23.72 -9.28
CA ASP A 70 8.26 -23.42 -9.92
C ASP A 70 9.09 -22.52 -9.01
N SER A 71 10.27 -23.00 -8.63
CA SER A 71 11.14 -22.26 -7.71
C SER A 71 11.62 -20.92 -8.29
N GLU A 72 11.78 -20.85 -9.62
CA GLU A 72 12.18 -19.59 -10.25
C GLU A 72 11.05 -18.57 -10.19
N VAL A 73 9.81 -19.00 -10.38
CA VAL A 73 8.66 -18.13 -10.25
C VAL A 73 8.52 -17.66 -8.79
N GLN A 74 8.71 -18.56 -7.82
CA GLN A 74 8.70 -18.19 -6.41
C GLN A 74 9.77 -17.15 -6.10
N ARG A 75 10.95 -17.30 -6.68
CA ARG A 75 12.04 -16.32 -6.50
C ARG A 75 11.65 -14.97 -7.06
N MET A 76 11.02 -14.94 -8.23
CA MET A 76 10.57 -13.68 -8.82
C MET A 76 9.53 -12.98 -7.96
N PHE A 77 8.61 -13.73 -7.36
CA PHE A 77 7.65 -13.14 -6.42
C PHE A 77 8.35 -12.61 -5.16
N SER A 78 9.36 -13.31 -4.68
CA SER A 78 10.14 -12.83 -3.52
C SER A 78 10.86 -11.53 -3.83
N VAL A 79 11.39 -11.37 -5.04
CA VAL A 79 12.00 -10.11 -5.49
C VAL A 79 10.95 -9.00 -5.52
N ALA A 80 9.76 -9.29 -6.07
CA ALA A 80 8.68 -8.31 -6.12
C ALA A 80 8.27 -7.86 -4.72
N ILE A 81 8.19 -8.79 -3.76
CA ILE A 81 7.87 -8.48 -2.37
C ILE A 81 8.93 -7.54 -1.78
N THR A 82 10.20 -7.81 -2.01
CA THR A 82 11.28 -6.96 -1.52
C THR A 82 11.17 -5.55 -2.09
N HIS A 83 10.88 -5.42 -3.37
CA HIS A 83 10.70 -4.11 -3.99
C HIS A 83 9.47 -3.38 -3.45
N ALA A 84 8.39 -4.12 -3.17
CA ALA A 84 7.20 -3.52 -2.58
C ALA A 84 7.49 -3.00 -1.17
N GLU A 85 8.26 -3.74 -0.38
CA GLU A 85 8.68 -3.30 0.95
C GLU A 85 9.52 -2.04 0.87
N THR A 86 10.45 -1.98 -0.07
CA THR A 86 11.28 -0.80 -0.30
C THR A 86 10.43 0.38 -0.73
N ALA A 87 9.49 0.16 -1.65
CA ALA A 87 8.58 1.21 -2.11
C ALA A 87 7.75 1.77 -0.96
N SER A 88 7.29 0.91 -0.06
CA SER A 88 6.54 1.32 1.13
C SER A 88 7.37 2.28 1.99
N MET A 89 8.63 1.96 2.21
CA MET A 89 9.53 2.82 2.99
C MET A 89 9.70 4.18 2.34
N TRP A 90 9.90 4.22 1.03
CA TRP A 90 10.05 5.48 0.30
C TRP A 90 8.77 6.31 0.29
N ALA A 91 7.62 5.65 0.18
CA ALA A 91 6.33 6.33 0.22
C ALA A 91 6.11 7.02 1.58
N VAL A 92 6.40 6.32 2.67
CA VAL A 92 6.28 6.91 4.01
C VAL A 92 7.24 8.08 4.16
N LYS A 93 8.48 7.93 3.68
CA LYS A 93 9.46 9.00 3.73
C LYS A 93 8.97 10.22 2.97
N ALA A 94 8.39 10.02 1.79
CA ALA A 94 7.85 11.12 0.99
C ALA A 94 6.72 11.85 1.68
N ILE A 95 5.79 11.10 2.29
CA ILE A 95 4.65 11.68 3.00
C ILE A 95 5.13 12.50 4.20
N THR A 96 6.15 12.02 4.89
CA THR A 96 6.65 12.65 6.12
C THR A 96 7.81 13.60 5.89
N TRP A 97 8.15 13.88 4.65
CA TRP A 97 9.29 14.72 4.30
C TRP A 97 9.12 16.15 4.82
N ARG A 98 10.13 16.66 5.49
CA ARG A 98 10.11 18.02 6.09
C ARG A 98 11.14 18.96 5.46
N GLY A 99 11.67 18.59 4.35
CA GLY A 99 12.67 19.40 3.65
C GLY A 99 14.07 19.01 4.04
#